data_d0043824ad0e30a47dbdb0198613af73
#
_entry.id   d0043824ad0e30a47dbdb0198613af73
#
_cell.length_a   1.000
_cell.length_b   1.000
_cell.length_c   1.000
_cell.angle_alpha   90.00
_cell.angle_beta   90.00
_cell.angle_gamma   90.00
#
_symmetry.space_group_name_H-M   'P 1'
#
loop_
_entity.id
_entity.type
_entity.pdbx_description
1 polymer ?
#
loop_
_entity_poly.entity_id
_entity_poly.type
_entity_poly.pdbx_seq_one_letter_code
_entity_poly.pdbx_strand_id
1 'polypeptide(L)' 'MKDPRLYNRLRIVEKHLDLALDQIKEENFVETRHLIYNALSTIGQLQEILEYEEQKEVRLRRREDEEQEG' A
#
# COMPACT_ATOMS: atom_id res chain seq x y z
N MET A 1 14.02 -1.02 -5.83
CA MET A 1 12.78 -1.67 -5.39
C MET A 1 12.40 -2.78 -6.35
N LYS A 2 12.06 -3.95 -5.82
CA LYS A 2 11.79 -5.13 -6.64
C LYS A 2 10.35 -5.22 -7.17
N ASP A 3 9.42 -4.48 -6.56
CA ASP A 3 8.03 -4.49 -6.99
C ASP A 3 7.54 -3.07 -7.34
N PRO A 4 7.51 -2.74 -8.64
CA PRO A 4 7.06 -1.41 -9.07
C PRO A 4 5.60 -1.13 -8.73
N ARG A 5 4.77 -2.17 -8.53
CA ARG A 5 3.36 -1.97 -8.17
C ARG A 5 3.23 -1.31 -6.80
N LEU A 6 4.05 -1.72 -5.84
CA LEU A 6 4.04 -1.14 -4.50
C LEU A 6 4.45 0.32 -4.53
N TYR A 7 5.53 0.62 -5.24
CA TYR A 7 6.02 1.99 -5.38
C TYR A 7 4.96 2.89 -6.04
N ASN A 8 4.41 2.43 -7.16
CA ASN A 8 3.43 3.23 -7.92
C ASN A 8 2.17 3.50 -7.10
N ARG A 9 1.67 2.51 -6.36
CA ARG A 9 0.49 2.69 -5.51
C ARG A 9 0.74 3.64 -4.35
N LEU A 10 1.92 3.58 -3.75
CA LEU A 10 2.29 4.53 -2.69
C LEU A 10 2.37 5.97 -3.22
N ARG A 11 2.87 6.14 -4.44
CA ARG A 11 2.89 7.46 -5.09
C ARG A 11 1.47 7.98 -5.33
N ILE A 12 0.55 7.12 -5.71
CA ILE A 12 -0.86 7.47 -5.89
C ILE A 12 -1.48 7.92 -4.56
N VAL A 13 -1.21 7.20 -3.47
CA VAL A 13 -1.68 7.57 -2.13
C VAL A 13 -1.13 8.94 -1.74
N GLU A 14 0.16 9.16 -1.92
CA GLU A 14 0.82 10.43 -1.63
C GLU A 14 0.15 11.58 -2.38
N LYS A 15 -0.12 11.39 -3.67
CA LYS A 15 -0.78 12.40 -4.51
C LYS A 15 -2.18 12.72 -3.99
N HIS A 16 -2.97 11.71 -3.64
CA HIS A 16 -4.32 11.92 -3.10
C HIS A 16 -4.28 12.68 -1.78
N LEU A 17 -3.31 12.36 -0.92
CA LEU A 17 -3.16 13.06 0.36
C LEU A 17 -2.73 14.51 0.16
N ASP A 18 -1.83 14.78 -0.78
CA ASP A 18 -1.42 16.14 -1.10
C ASP A 18 -2.61 16.97 -1.60
N LEU A 19 -3.43 16.40 -2.49
CA LEU A 19 -4.64 17.05 -2.98
C LEU A 19 -5.64 17.27 -1.85
N ALA A 20 -5.77 16.32 -0.93
CA ALA A 20 -6.66 16.47 0.22
C ALA A 20 -6.22 17.63 1.12
N LEU A 21 -4.91 17.79 1.33
CA LEU A 21 -4.38 18.92 2.08
C LEU A 21 -4.73 20.25 1.44
N ASP A 22 -4.65 20.33 0.11
CA ASP A 22 -5.03 21.54 -0.62
C ASP A 22 -6.53 21.84 -0.48
N GLN A 23 -7.36 20.81 -0.61
CA GLN A 23 -8.81 20.98 -0.51
C GLN A 23 -9.26 21.35 0.90
N ILE A 24 -8.59 20.86 1.93
CA ILE A 24 -8.93 21.21 3.32
C ILE A 24 -8.58 22.67 3.60
N LYS A 25 -7.52 23.18 3.00
CA LYS A 25 -7.15 24.60 3.11
C LYS A 25 -8.21 25.52 2.48
N GLU A 26 -8.88 25.03 1.44
CA GLU A 26 -9.97 25.74 0.76
C GLU A 26 -11.32 25.48 1.42
N GLU A 27 -11.34 24.71 2.52
CA GLU A 27 -12.55 24.32 3.26
C GLU A 27 -13.54 23.52 2.42
N ASN A 28 -13.07 22.84 1.40
CA ASN A 28 -13.87 21.95 0.57
C ASN A 28 -13.90 20.56 1.20
N PHE A 29 -14.74 20.36 2.20
CA PHE A 29 -14.74 19.16 3.03
C PHE A 29 -15.26 17.93 2.31
N VAL A 30 -16.20 18.08 1.39
CA VAL A 30 -16.72 16.94 0.61
C VAL A 30 -15.63 16.36 -0.28
N GLU A 31 -14.91 17.20 -1.00
CA GLU A 31 -13.83 16.77 -1.88
C GLU A 31 -12.67 16.19 -1.07
N THR A 32 -12.33 16.80 0.05
CA THR A 32 -11.32 16.30 0.97
C THR A 32 -11.65 14.87 1.41
N ARG A 33 -12.90 14.63 1.78
CA ARG A 33 -13.35 13.30 2.21
C ARG A 33 -13.23 12.27 1.08
N HIS A 34 -13.62 12.63 -0.15
CA HIS A 34 -13.52 11.76 -1.31
C HIS A 34 -12.07 11.36 -1.58
N LEU A 35 -11.16 12.31 -1.48
CA LEU A 35 -9.73 12.06 -1.69
C LEU A 35 -9.16 11.12 -0.62
N ILE A 36 -9.60 11.27 0.62
CA ILE A 36 -9.20 10.38 1.70
C ILE A 36 -9.72 8.95 1.46
N TYR A 37 -10.97 8.81 1.03
CA TYR A 37 -11.52 7.49 0.70
C TYR A 37 -10.74 6.82 -0.43
N ASN A 38 -10.36 7.57 -1.45
CA ASN A 38 -9.55 7.04 -2.56
C ASN A 38 -8.18 6.57 -2.05
N ALA A 39 -7.56 7.34 -1.18
CA ALA A 39 -6.27 6.97 -0.58
C ALA A 39 -6.42 5.69 0.26
N LEU A 40 -7.46 5.59 1.08
CA LEU A 40 -7.72 4.41 1.91
C LEU A 40 -7.94 3.16 1.07
N SER A 41 -8.68 3.28 -0.04
CA SER A 41 -8.92 2.15 -0.95
C SER A 41 -7.59 1.63 -1.52
N THR A 42 -6.72 2.53 -1.94
CA THR A 42 -5.40 2.16 -2.46
C THR A 42 -4.51 1.55 -1.38
N ILE A 43 -4.59 2.08 -0.15
CA ILE A 43 -3.87 1.52 1.00
C ILE A 43 -4.32 0.07 1.26
N GLY A 44 -5.63 -0.20 1.18
CA GLY A 44 -6.16 -1.55 1.32
C GLY A 44 -5.55 -2.52 0.31
N GLN A 45 -5.45 -2.11 -0.96
CA GLN A 45 -4.79 -2.91 -1.99
C GLN A 45 -3.31 -3.15 -1.68
N LEU A 46 -2.62 -2.12 -1.18
CA LEU A 46 -1.21 -2.24 -0.78
C LEU A 46 -1.04 -3.26 0.34
N GLN A 47 -1.92 -3.23 1.33
CA GLN A 47 -1.88 -4.16 2.44
C GLN A 47 -2.02 -5.61 1.98
N GLU A 48 -2.94 -5.86 1.05
CA GLU A 48 -3.13 -7.19 0.48
C GLU A 48 -1.88 -7.68 -0.25
N ILE A 49 -1.25 -6.82 -1.04
CA ILE A 49 -0.03 -7.17 -1.76
C ILE A 49 1.11 -7.46 -0.77
N LEU A 50 1.25 -6.63 0.25
CA LEU A 50 2.29 -6.80 1.26
C LEU A 50 2.09 -8.10 2.06
N GLU A 51 0.87 -8.42 2.43
CA GLU A 51 0.55 -9.68 3.11
C GLU A 51 0.90 -10.89 2.25
N TYR A 52 0.59 -10.82 0.97
CA TYR A 52 0.92 -11.89 0.03
C TYR A 52 2.45 -12.11 -0.07
N GLU A 53 3.20 -11.01 -0.23
CA GLU A 53 4.66 -11.08 -0.34
C GLU A 53 5.29 -11.59 0.97
N GLU A 54 4.76 -11.15 2.11
CA GLU A 54 5.22 -11.62 3.41
C GLU A 54 5.01 -13.12 3.59
N GLN A 55 3.83 -13.63 3.23
CA GLN A 55 3.53 -15.05 3.30
C GLN A 55 4.42 -15.87 2.39
N LYS A 56 4.69 -15.36 1.19
CA LYS A 56 5.57 -15.99 0.23
C LYS A 56 6.99 -16.11 0.79
N GLU A 57 7.49 -15.05 1.43
CA GLU A 57 8.81 -15.04 2.05
C GLU A 57 8.90 -16.06 3.18
N VAL A 58 7.88 -16.14 4.04
CA VAL A 58 7.82 -17.11 5.12
C VAL A 58 7.84 -18.54 4.60
N ARG A 59 7.10 -18.83 3.53
CA ARG A 59 7.08 -20.16 2.91
C ARG A 59 8.45 -20.56 2.38
N LEU A 60 9.15 -19.62 1.76
CA LEU A 60 10.49 -19.87 1.24
C LEU A 60 11.49 -20.17 2.38
N ARG A 61 11.40 -19.44 3.48
CA ARG A 61 12.24 -19.67 4.65
C ARG A 61 11.98 -21.03 5.28
N ARG A 62 10.73 -21.46 5.35
CA ARG A 62 10.37 -22.79 5.86
C ARG A 62 10.96 -23.89 5.01
N ARG A 63 10.93 -23.76 3.69
CA ARG A 63 11.54 -24.72 2.78
C ARG A 63 13.03 -24.85 3.00
N GLU A 64 13.72 -23.74 3.15
CA GLU A 64 15.16 -23.73 3.41
C GLU A 64 15.50 -24.44 4.72
N ASP A 65 14.73 -24.21 5.76
CA ASP A 65 14.90 -24.86 7.05
C ASP A 65 14.67 -26.38 6.94
N GLU A 66 13.64 -26.81 6.23
CA GLU A 66 13.35 -28.23 6.01
C GLU A 66 14.45 -28.92 5.22
N GLU A 67 15.00 -28.28 4.20
CA GLU A 67 16.10 -28.81 3.40
C GLU A 67 17.38 -28.93 4.20
N GLN A 68 17.62 -28.01 5.13
CA GLN A 68 18.80 -28.04 5.99
C GLN A 68 18.75 -29.16 7.05
N GLU A 69 17.56 -29.51 7.49
CA GLU A 69 17.38 -30.59 8.47
C GLU A 69 17.42 -31.99 7.83
N GLY A 70 17.22 -32.04 6.53
CA GLY A 70 17.26 -33.30 5.79
C GLY A 70 18.66 -33.75 5.46
#